data_436d2aa68590b2b6c6ec7de068977d2d
#
_entry.id   436d2aa68590b2b6c6ec7de068977d2d
#
_cell.length_a   1.000
_cell.length_b   1.000
_cell.length_c   1.000
_cell.angle_alpha   90.00
_cell.angle_beta   90.00
_cell.angle_gamma   90.00
#
_symmetry.space_group_name_H-M   'P 1'
#
loop_
_entity.id
_entity.type
_entity.pdbx_description
1 polymer ?
#
loop_
_entity_poly.entity_id
_entity_poly.type
_entity_poly.pdbx_seq_one_letter_code
_entity_poly.pdbx_strand_id
1 'polypeptide(L)'
;PISTEKMYEVFNRSNFQQEIFELYHDLITFGTAAMFIEEDPDDIVRFSTRHIGEVFISENNKGRIDTIFRKFKISARSVVAQFGANNVSSKVLSISNKSPFEDVEILHVVYPRDTFDPKKKDAKNMPFASCYIEVDSKEQISESGFNEFPYVVPRYLKASFEIYGRSPAMTALPDVKMLNEMAKTTIKAAQKQVDPPLLVPDDGFILPVRTVPGGLNFYRSGTRDRIEPLNIGANNPLGLNMEEQRRNAIRDTFYVNQLMMQNRSEEHTSELQSHVRISYA
;
A
#
# COMPACT_ATOMS: atom_id res chain seq x y z
N PRO A 1 14.85 3.34 32.68
CA PRO A 1 13.78 2.56 33.26
C PRO A 1 12.45 3.32 33.33
N ILE A 2 12.25 4.28 34.22
CA ILE A 2 10.95 4.96 34.41
C ILE A 2 10.50 5.72 33.14
N SER A 3 11.41 6.39 32.44
CA SER A 3 11.07 7.11 31.18
C SER A 3 10.69 6.16 30.05
N THR A 4 11.35 5.02 29.98
CA THR A 4 11.07 3.98 28.97
C THR A 4 9.69 3.34 29.21
N GLU A 5 9.37 3.02 30.46
CA GLU A 5 8.06 2.46 30.84
C GLU A 5 6.93 3.43 30.51
N LYS A 6 7.09 4.72 30.84
CA LYS A 6 6.10 5.75 30.49
C LYS A 6 5.93 5.92 28.98
N MET A 7 7.02 5.82 28.21
CA MET A 7 6.94 5.92 26.75
C MET A 7 6.17 4.74 26.16
N TYR A 8 6.41 3.52 26.63
CA TYR A 8 5.64 2.35 26.21
C TYR A 8 4.17 2.44 26.63
N GLU A 9 3.88 2.99 27.81
CA GLU A 9 2.51 3.23 28.26
C GLU A 9 1.78 4.18 27.32
N VAL A 10 2.42 5.29 26.90
CA VAL A 10 1.85 6.24 25.93
C VAL A 10 1.64 5.57 24.57
N PHE A 11 2.60 4.79 24.07
CA PHE A 11 2.43 4.07 22.80
C PHE A 11 1.29 3.04 22.85
N ASN A 12 1.17 2.30 23.96
CA ASN A 12 0.11 1.31 24.11
C ASN A 12 -1.29 1.93 24.28
N ARG A 13 -1.36 3.14 24.82
CA ARG A 13 -2.61 3.89 24.97
C ARG A 13 -3.03 4.57 23.66
N SER A 14 -2.07 5.02 22.87
CA SER A 14 -2.30 5.69 21.58
C SER A 14 -2.64 4.70 20.46
N ASN A 15 -2.92 5.21 19.27
CA ASN A 15 -3.14 4.43 18.04
C ASN A 15 -1.83 3.97 17.35
N PHE A 16 -0.68 4.03 18.04
CA PHE A 16 0.64 3.74 17.47
C PHE A 16 0.71 2.39 16.76
N GLN A 17 0.22 1.33 17.41
CA GLN A 17 0.33 -0.04 16.85
C GLN A 17 -0.42 -0.20 15.53
N GLN A 18 -1.54 0.46 15.37
CA GLN A 18 -2.32 0.44 14.13
C GLN A 18 -1.59 1.22 13.02
N GLU A 19 -1.18 2.44 13.33
CA GLU A 19 -0.55 3.34 12.36
C GLU A 19 0.84 2.85 11.92
N ILE A 20 1.62 2.22 12.80
CA ILE A 20 2.92 1.66 12.44
C ILE A 20 2.79 0.50 11.47
N PHE A 21 1.71 -0.28 11.57
CA PHE A 21 1.44 -1.35 10.63
C PHE A 21 1.15 -0.80 9.22
N GLU A 22 0.36 0.26 9.13
CA GLU A 22 0.11 0.95 7.86
C GLU A 22 1.39 1.56 7.28
N LEU A 23 2.23 2.16 8.15
CA LEU A 23 3.52 2.70 7.76
C LEU A 23 4.43 1.62 7.14
N TYR A 24 4.50 0.43 7.75
CA TYR A 24 5.29 -0.67 7.21
C TYR A 24 4.73 -1.19 5.90
N HIS A 25 3.40 -1.26 5.76
CA HIS A 25 2.75 -1.64 4.51
C HIS A 25 3.13 -0.69 3.37
N ASP A 26 3.05 0.62 3.61
CA ASP A 26 3.44 1.64 2.64
C ASP A 26 4.93 1.59 2.32
N LEU A 27 5.78 1.39 3.32
CA LEU A 27 7.22 1.29 3.15
C LEU A 27 7.63 0.11 2.26
N ILE A 28 7.02 -1.06 2.46
CA ILE A 28 7.29 -2.27 1.68
C ILE A 28 6.73 -2.13 0.25
N THR A 29 5.60 -1.45 0.10
CA THR A 29 4.91 -1.30 -1.19
C THR A 29 5.52 -0.19 -2.03
N PHE A 30 5.69 1.00 -1.46
CA PHE A 30 6.11 2.21 -2.18
C PHE A 30 7.55 2.62 -1.92
N GLY A 31 8.23 2.03 -0.94
CA GLY A 31 9.60 2.34 -0.58
C GLY A 31 9.78 3.61 0.23
N THR A 32 8.74 4.40 0.40
CA THR A 32 8.69 5.61 1.22
C THR A 32 7.34 5.66 1.90
N ALA A 33 7.34 5.95 3.19
CA ALA A 33 6.13 6.14 3.95
C ALA A 33 6.23 7.45 4.75
N ALA A 34 5.10 8.01 5.17
CA ALA A 34 5.06 9.25 5.94
C ALA A 34 4.06 9.12 7.08
N MET A 35 4.53 9.30 8.31
CA MET A 35 3.70 9.32 9.51
C MET A 35 3.77 10.71 10.13
N PHE A 36 2.63 11.30 10.36
CA PHE A 36 2.45 12.56 11.07
C PHE A 36 2.21 12.27 12.54
N ILE A 37 2.87 13.02 13.41
CA ILE A 37 2.80 12.91 14.86
C ILE A 37 2.30 14.23 15.41
N GLU A 38 1.21 14.20 16.14
CA GLU A 38 0.60 15.38 16.75
C GLU A 38 0.26 15.14 18.21
N GLU A 39 0.19 16.22 18.99
CA GLU A 39 -0.30 16.17 20.36
C GLU A 39 -1.82 15.95 20.34
N ASP A 40 -2.29 15.07 21.22
CA ASP A 40 -3.71 14.76 21.38
C ASP A 40 -4.11 15.01 22.85
N PRO A 41 -5.18 15.78 23.08
CA PRO A 41 -5.65 16.05 24.45
C PRO A 41 -6.10 14.80 25.21
N ASP A 42 -6.62 13.78 24.50
CA ASP A 42 -7.19 12.59 25.11
C ASP A 42 -6.12 11.49 25.30
N ASP A 43 -5.31 11.22 24.27
CA ASP A 43 -4.33 10.13 24.24
C ASP A 43 -2.87 10.60 24.32
N ILE A 44 -2.62 11.89 24.58
CA ILE A 44 -1.31 12.55 24.68
C ILE A 44 -0.65 12.70 23.31
N VAL A 45 -0.59 11.63 22.50
CA VAL A 45 0.02 11.62 21.17
C VAL A 45 -0.86 10.84 20.21
N ARG A 46 -1.08 11.39 19.04
CA ARG A 46 -1.78 10.76 17.93
C ARG A 46 -0.84 10.58 16.76
N PHE A 47 -0.88 9.40 16.16
CA PHE A 47 -0.15 9.05 14.95
C PHE A 47 -1.11 9.00 13.77
N SER A 48 -0.64 9.40 12.59
CA SER A 48 -1.45 9.36 11.37
C SER A 48 -0.55 9.06 10.18
N THR A 49 -0.64 7.87 9.65
CA THR A 49 0.05 7.48 8.42
C THR A 49 -0.63 8.16 7.23
N ARG A 50 0.18 8.81 6.40
CA ARG A 50 -0.29 9.57 5.24
C ARG A 50 0.11 8.83 3.97
N HIS A 51 -0.87 8.54 3.13
CA HIS A 51 -0.62 7.85 1.87
C HIS A 51 0.36 8.66 0.99
N ILE A 52 1.37 7.97 0.45
CA ILE A 52 2.45 8.61 -0.31
C ILE A 52 1.96 9.40 -1.55
N GLY A 53 0.82 9.04 -2.11
CA GLY A 53 0.19 9.76 -3.21
C GLY A 53 -0.28 11.17 -2.85
N GLU A 54 -0.45 11.48 -1.57
CA GLU A 54 -0.82 12.81 -1.06
C GLU A 54 0.40 13.63 -0.63
N VAL A 55 1.57 13.00 -0.49
CA VAL A 55 2.74 13.57 0.19
C VAL A 55 3.89 13.80 -0.79
N PHE A 56 4.41 15.01 -0.80
CA PHE A 56 5.61 15.41 -1.52
C PHE A 56 6.67 15.83 -0.51
N ILE A 57 7.86 15.28 -0.64
CA ILE A 57 8.96 15.46 0.31
C ILE A 57 10.13 16.21 -0.31
N SER A 58 10.82 17.00 0.50
CA SER A 58 12.06 17.65 0.12
C SER A 58 13.14 17.40 1.17
N GLU A 59 14.38 17.31 0.72
CA GLU A 59 15.56 17.09 1.54
C GLU A 59 16.37 18.37 1.71
N ASN A 60 16.98 18.49 2.87
CA ASN A 60 17.99 19.51 3.08
C ASN A 60 19.37 19.07 2.52
N ASN A 61 20.37 19.93 2.63
CA ASN A 61 21.74 19.68 2.18
C ASN A 61 22.45 18.47 2.86
N LYS A 62 21.88 17.97 3.96
CA LYS A 62 22.37 16.78 4.68
C LYS A 62 21.62 15.50 4.30
N GLY A 63 20.70 15.57 3.33
CA GLY A 63 19.88 14.43 2.90
C GLY A 63 18.80 14.02 3.91
N ARG A 64 18.45 14.88 4.86
CA ARG A 64 17.34 14.68 5.80
C ARG A 64 16.10 15.39 5.25
N ILE A 65 14.95 14.75 5.38
CA ILE A 65 13.67 15.35 5.03
C ILE A 65 13.31 16.34 6.13
N ASP A 66 13.11 17.61 5.73
CA ASP A 66 12.72 18.70 6.61
C ASP A 66 11.52 19.49 6.07
N THR A 67 11.08 19.18 4.86
CA THR A 67 9.95 19.85 4.24
C THR A 67 8.99 18.84 3.64
N ILE A 68 7.70 19.00 3.95
CA ILE A 68 6.62 18.18 3.42
C ILE A 68 5.49 19.07 2.90
N PHE A 69 4.96 18.67 1.75
CA PHE A 69 3.73 19.18 1.17
C PHE A 69 2.73 18.03 1.10
N ARG A 70 1.59 18.17 1.75
CA ARG A 70 0.51 17.19 1.67
C ARG A 70 -0.70 17.82 0.99
N LYS A 71 -1.10 17.26 -0.14
CA LYS A 71 -2.27 17.66 -0.90
C LYS A 71 -3.37 16.62 -0.76
N PHE A 72 -4.48 16.96 -0.13
CA PHE A 72 -5.56 16.04 0.18
C PHE A 72 -6.93 16.68 0.03
N LYS A 73 -7.94 15.85 -0.06
CA LYS A 73 -9.34 16.26 -0.14
C LYS A 73 -10.06 16.00 1.17
N ILE A 74 -10.89 16.94 1.57
CA ILE A 74 -11.69 16.84 2.78
C ILE A 74 -13.03 17.54 2.54
N SER A 75 -14.11 17.06 3.16
CA SER A 75 -15.45 17.65 2.97
C SER A 75 -15.49 19.09 3.46
N ALA A 76 -16.23 19.95 2.76
CA ALA A 76 -16.36 21.37 3.10
C ALA A 76 -16.84 21.59 4.55
N ARG A 77 -17.76 20.75 5.04
CA ARG A 77 -18.19 20.75 6.44
C ARG A 77 -17.02 20.53 7.40
N SER A 78 -16.15 19.56 7.10
CA SER A 78 -15.00 19.25 7.96
C SER A 78 -13.96 20.38 7.95
N VAL A 79 -13.76 21.05 6.81
CA VAL A 79 -12.89 22.24 6.73
C VAL A 79 -13.40 23.35 7.65
N VAL A 80 -14.69 23.66 7.58
CA VAL A 80 -15.30 24.70 8.41
C VAL A 80 -15.28 24.31 9.89
N ALA A 81 -15.50 23.03 10.23
CA ALA A 81 -15.43 22.54 11.61
C ALA A 81 -14.01 22.61 12.18
N GLN A 82 -12.99 22.29 11.39
CA GLN A 82 -11.59 22.26 11.84
C GLN A 82 -10.96 23.65 11.94
N PHE A 83 -11.20 24.52 10.97
CA PHE A 83 -10.50 25.81 10.87
C PHE A 83 -11.37 27.01 11.29
N GLY A 84 -12.68 26.81 11.43
CA GLY A 84 -13.62 27.87 11.77
C GLY A 84 -14.09 28.66 10.54
N ALA A 85 -15.34 29.11 10.59
CA ALA A 85 -16.00 29.81 9.48
C ALA A 85 -15.33 31.14 9.08
N ASN A 86 -14.62 31.79 10.02
CA ASN A 86 -13.97 33.07 9.77
C ASN A 86 -12.64 32.96 9.02
N ASN A 87 -12.03 31.79 8.99
CA ASN A 87 -10.69 31.60 8.42
C ASN A 87 -10.75 30.91 7.04
N VAL A 88 -11.92 30.48 6.60
CA VAL A 88 -12.11 29.82 5.30
C VAL A 88 -12.68 30.80 4.28
N SER A 89 -12.40 30.55 3.00
CA SER A 89 -12.90 31.42 1.92
C SER A 89 -14.43 31.42 1.84
N SER A 90 -14.98 32.52 1.28
CA SER A 90 -16.42 32.60 1.01
C SER A 90 -16.94 31.49 0.08
N LYS A 91 -16.07 31.00 -0.80
CA LYS A 91 -16.37 29.88 -1.70
C LYS A 91 -16.63 28.60 -0.90
N VAL A 92 -15.72 28.23 0.01
CA VAL A 92 -15.85 27.04 0.87
C VAL A 92 -17.05 27.15 1.80
N LEU A 93 -17.32 28.35 2.35
CA LEU A 93 -18.54 28.59 3.14
C LEU A 93 -19.81 28.36 2.33
N SER A 94 -19.84 28.84 1.08
CA SER A 94 -20.99 28.65 0.20
C SER A 94 -21.21 27.16 -0.15
N ILE A 95 -20.11 26.41 -0.38
CA ILE A 95 -20.15 24.96 -0.62
C ILE A 95 -20.62 24.25 0.64
N SER A 96 -20.08 24.56 1.81
CA SER A 96 -20.48 23.96 3.09
C SER A 96 -21.96 24.12 3.39
N ASN A 97 -22.56 25.26 2.99
CA ASN A 97 -23.99 25.52 3.19
C ASN A 97 -24.89 24.81 2.16
N LYS A 98 -24.44 24.63 0.90
CA LYS A 98 -25.21 24.02 -0.18
C LYS A 98 -24.99 22.52 -0.29
N SER A 99 -23.75 22.10 -0.20
CA SER A 99 -23.27 20.71 -0.39
C SER A 99 -22.22 20.36 0.67
N PRO A 100 -22.61 20.09 1.93
CA PRO A 100 -21.66 19.93 3.05
C PRO A 100 -20.62 18.83 2.85
N PHE A 101 -20.93 17.82 2.05
CA PHE A 101 -20.09 16.66 1.77
C PHE A 101 -19.27 16.78 0.48
N GLU A 102 -19.33 17.92 -0.20
CA GLU A 102 -18.49 18.19 -1.37
C GLU A 102 -17.03 18.35 -0.92
N ASP A 103 -16.13 17.72 -1.66
CA ASP A 103 -14.71 17.71 -1.36
C ASP A 103 -14.05 19.05 -1.72
N VAL A 104 -13.28 19.57 -0.79
CA VAL A 104 -12.41 20.74 -0.97
C VAL A 104 -10.95 20.29 -0.90
N GLU A 105 -10.13 20.77 -1.81
CA GLU A 105 -8.73 20.42 -1.90
C GLU A 105 -7.89 21.34 -1.02
N ILE A 106 -7.16 20.78 -0.06
CA ILE A 106 -6.32 21.48 0.91
C ILE A 106 -4.87 21.08 0.72
N LEU A 107 -3.98 22.05 0.82
CA LEU A 107 -2.54 21.85 0.87
C LEU A 107 -2.06 22.16 2.29
N HIS A 108 -1.50 21.17 2.97
CA HIS A 108 -0.79 21.31 4.23
C HIS A 108 0.71 21.33 3.96
N VAL A 109 1.41 22.33 4.42
CA VAL A 109 2.85 22.49 4.22
C VAL A 109 3.54 22.59 5.57
N VAL A 110 4.56 21.78 5.76
CA VAL A 110 5.46 21.85 6.92
C VAL A 110 6.88 22.06 6.41
N TYR A 111 7.53 23.13 6.86
CA TYR A 111 8.88 23.52 6.43
C TYR A 111 9.65 24.25 7.53
N PRO A 112 11.00 24.21 7.54
CA PRO A 112 11.80 24.97 8.50
C PRO A 112 11.69 26.47 8.23
N ARG A 113 11.58 27.27 9.30
CA ARG A 113 11.58 28.73 9.19
C ARG A 113 13.02 29.26 9.15
N ASP A 114 13.30 30.18 8.25
CA ASP A 114 14.59 30.84 8.17
C ASP A 114 14.82 31.80 9.35
N THR A 115 13.75 32.42 9.83
CA THR A 115 13.80 33.38 10.94
C THR A 115 12.72 33.05 11.96
N PHE A 116 13.12 32.80 13.19
CA PHE A 116 12.22 32.61 14.34
C PHE A 116 12.88 33.14 15.61
N ASP A 117 12.10 33.55 16.61
CA ASP A 117 12.60 34.01 17.90
C ASP A 117 12.40 32.93 18.97
N PRO A 118 13.49 32.26 19.43
CA PRO A 118 13.38 31.18 20.41
C PRO A 118 12.82 31.59 21.77
N LYS A 119 12.80 32.90 22.07
CA LYS A 119 12.28 33.42 23.32
C LYS A 119 10.77 33.55 23.34
N LYS A 120 10.14 33.58 22.17
CA LYS A 120 8.70 33.68 22.03
C LYS A 120 8.12 32.26 21.85
N LYS A 121 7.05 32.00 22.59
CA LYS A 121 6.36 30.69 22.54
C LYS A 121 5.14 30.69 21.62
N ASP A 122 5.03 31.69 20.76
CA ASP A 122 3.94 31.80 19.80
C ASP A 122 4.11 30.78 18.64
N ALA A 123 3.01 30.29 18.11
CA ALA A 123 3.02 29.36 16.99
C ALA A 123 3.83 29.85 15.76
N LYS A 124 3.89 31.17 15.55
CA LYS A 124 4.67 31.81 14.48
C LYS A 124 6.18 31.88 14.74
N ASN A 125 6.61 31.68 15.97
CA ASN A 125 8.03 31.72 16.36
C ASN A 125 8.61 30.33 16.66
N MET A 126 7.93 29.25 16.26
CA MET A 126 8.45 27.90 16.32
C MET A 126 9.36 27.59 15.11
N PRO A 127 10.37 26.72 15.25
CA PRO A 127 11.35 26.40 14.20
C PRO A 127 10.76 25.87 12.91
N PHE A 128 9.66 25.11 12.98
CA PHE A 128 8.96 24.58 11.83
C PHE A 128 7.61 25.29 11.67
N ALA A 129 7.34 25.78 10.46
CA ALA A 129 6.03 26.32 10.10
C ALA A 129 5.10 25.20 9.70
N SER A 130 3.81 25.36 10.03
CA SER A 130 2.72 24.49 9.57
C SER A 130 1.63 25.37 8.99
N CYS A 131 1.44 25.31 7.68
CA CYS A 131 0.49 26.18 6.96
C CYS A 131 -0.55 25.32 6.25
N TYR A 132 -1.83 25.68 6.40
CA TYR A 132 -2.92 25.12 5.64
C TYR A 132 -3.41 26.15 4.61
N ILE A 133 -3.53 25.71 3.36
CA ILE A 133 -3.86 26.58 2.22
C ILE A 133 -4.99 25.92 1.42
N GLU A 134 -6.01 26.67 1.08
CA GLU A 134 -7.01 26.24 0.08
C GLU A 134 -6.38 26.28 -1.32
N VAL A 135 -6.41 25.17 -2.04
CA VAL A 135 -5.78 25.09 -3.36
C VAL A 135 -6.50 25.97 -4.39
N ASP A 136 -7.83 26.01 -4.32
CA ASP A 136 -8.70 26.71 -5.28
C ASP A 136 -8.63 28.25 -5.13
N SER A 137 -8.75 28.75 -3.91
CA SER A 137 -8.71 30.18 -3.61
C SER A 137 -7.30 30.71 -3.46
N LYS A 138 -6.32 29.84 -3.21
CA LYS A 138 -4.94 30.17 -2.85
C LYS A 138 -4.84 31.01 -1.58
N GLU A 139 -5.83 30.87 -0.70
CA GLU A 139 -5.87 31.58 0.58
C GLU A 139 -5.32 30.70 1.70
N GLN A 140 -4.53 31.28 2.58
CA GLN A 140 -4.03 30.61 3.76
C GLN A 140 -5.12 30.58 4.82
N ILE A 141 -5.53 29.37 5.21
CA ILE A 141 -6.58 29.12 6.20
C ILE A 141 -6.03 29.23 7.62
N SER A 142 -4.85 28.63 7.84
CA SER A 142 -4.24 28.52 9.16
C SER A 142 -2.72 28.52 9.06
N GLU A 143 -2.09 29.14 10.06
CA GLU A 143 -0.65 29.07 10.27
C GLU A 143 -0.38 28.72 11.74
N SER A 144 0.37 27.65 11.93
CA SER A 144 0.85 27.19 13.23
C SER A 144 2.34 26.82 13.14
N GLY A 145 2.88 26.17 14.14
CA GLY A 145 4.27 25.74 14.13
C GLY A 145 4.50 24.55 15.03
N PHE A 146 5.68 23.93 14.87
CA PHE A 146 6.18 22.83 15.67
C PHE A 146 7.59 23.14 16.16
N ASN A 147 7.91 22.68 17.36
CA ASN A 147 9.28 22.77 17.91
C ASN A 147 10.25 21.81 17.22
N GLU A 148 9.73 20.65 16.79
CA GLU A 148 10.45 19.64 16.06
C GLU A 148 9.68 19.26 14.79
N PHE A 149 10.36 18.64 13.84
CA PHE A 149 9.72 18.20 12.61
C PHE A 149 8.70 17.10 12.90
N PRO A 150 7.40 17.30 12.64
CA PRO A 150 6.34 16.41 13.12
C PRO A 150 6.12 15.18 12.26
N TYR A 151 6.97 14.95 11.26
CA TYR A 151 6.85 13.80 10.38
C TYR A 151 8.02 12.83 10.53
N VAL A 152 7.71 11.55 10.58
CA VAL A 152 8.68 10.46 10.40
C VAL A 152 8.50 9.93 8.97
N VAL A 153 9.56 10.03 8.17
CA VAL A 153 9.53 9.64 6.75
C VAL A 153 10.63 8.63 6.48
N PRO A 154 10.38 7.33 6.78
CA PRO A 154 11.33 6.28 6.48
C PRO A 154 11.38 6.01 4.96
N ARG A 155 12.57 5.62 4.50
CA ARG A 155 12.83 5.17 3.13
C ARG A 155 13.49 3.82 3.17
N TYR A 156 12.94 2.84 2.44
CA TYR A 156 13.41 1.45 2.50
C TYR A 156 14.83 1.32 1.94
N LEU A 157 15.03 1.71 0.70
CA LEU A 157 16.34 1.76 0.06
C LEU A 157 16.46 3.06 -0.75
N LYS A 158 17.45 3.89 -0.44
CA LYS A 158 17.69 5.14 -1.12
C LYS A 158 18.89 5.06 -2.07
N ALA A 159 18.73 5.41 -3.33
CA ALA A 159 19.85 5.68 -4.22
C ALA A 159 20.39 7.09 -4.02
N SER A 160 21.68 7.32 -4.31
CA SER A 160 22.39 8.54 -3.93
C SER A 160 21.82 9.84 -4.48
N PHE A 161 21.07 9.79 -5.58
CA PHE A 161 20.48 10.95 -6.25
C PHE A 161 18.94 10.94 -6.25
N GLU A 162 18.33 10.00 -5.54
CA GLU A 162 16.87 9.91 -5.41
C GLU A 162 16.42 10.44 -4.06
N ILE A 163 15.29 11.17 -4.03
CA ILE A 163 14.68 11.67 -2.80
C ILE A 163 13.81 10.58 -2.18
N TYR A 164 13.03 9.88 -3.01
CA TYR A 164 12.17 8.78 -2.58
C TYR A 164 12.93 7.47 -2.52
N GLY A 165 12.51 6.60 -1.61
CA GLY A 165 13.07 5.25 -1.48
C GLY A 165 12.50 4.29 -2.52
N ARG A 166 13.24 3.22 -2.79
CA ARG A 166 12.80 2.08 -3.61
C ARG A 166 12.37 0.92 -2.72
N SER A 167 11.26 0.29 -3.06
CA SER A 167 10.69 -0.83 -2.31
C SER A 167 11.10 -2.19 -2.87
N PRO A 168 11.03 -3.25 -2.06
CA PRO A 168 11.11 -4.61 -2.57
C PRO A 168 10.00 -4.93 -3.57
N ALA A 169 8.79 -4.36 -3.38
CA ALA A 169 7.70 -4.52 -4.33
C ALA A 169 8.03 -3.93 -5.72
N MET A 170 8.70 -2.77 -5.79
CA MET A 170 9.17 -2.20 -7.06
C MET A 170 10.18 -3.10 -7.74
N THR A 171 11.07 -3.75 -6.98
CA THR A 171 12.07 -4.68 -7.51
C THR A 171 11.41 -5.97 -8.01
N ALA A 172 10.41 -6.48 -7.30
CA ALA A 172 9.67 -7.69 -7.68
C ALA A 172 8.65 -7.47 -8.80
N LEU A 173 8.29 -6.22 -9.12
CA LEU A 173 7.20 -5.89 -10.06
C LEU A 173 7.32 -6.54 -11.45
N PRO A 174 8.51 -6.63 -12.09
CA PRO A 174 8.67 -7.33 -13.37
C PRO A 174 8.32 -8.83 -13.25
N ASP A 175 8.78 -9.50 -12.18
CA ASP A 175 8.49 -10.90 -11.93
C ASP A 175 7.01 -11.14 -11.63
N VAL A 176 6.37 -10.25 -10.87
CA VAL A 176 4.92 -10.29 -10.62
C VAL A 176 4.12 -10.15 -11.91
N LYS A 177 4.48 -9.20 -12.78
CA LYS A 177 3.81 -9.03 -14.10
C LYS A 177 3.98 -10.27 -14.97
N MET A 178 5.19 -10.83 -15.02
CA MET A 178 5.47 -12.05 -15.77
C MET A 178 4.65 -13.23 -15.22
N LEU A 179 4.62 -13.43 -13.91
CA LEU A 179 3.84 -14.50 -13.27
C LEU A 179 2.34 -14.37 -13.56
N ASN A 180 1.79 -13.15 -13.54
CA ASN A 180 0.38 -12.90 -13.88
C ASN A 180 0.05 -13.31 -15.33
N GLU A 181 0.91 -12.98 -16.31
CA GLU A 181 0.69 -13.39 -17.70
C GLU A 181 0.85 -14.92 -17.89
N MET A 182 1.79 -15.53 -17.16
CA MET A 182 1.94 -16.99 -17.16
C MET A 182 0.69 -17.66 -16.59
N ALA A 183 0.22 -17.23 -15.41
CA ALA A 183 -0.99 -17.76 -14.77
C ALA A 183 -2.23 -17.60 -15.67
N LYS A 184 -2.39 -16.45 -16.31
CA LYS A 184 -3.46 -16.19 -17.28
C LYS A 184 -3.41 -17.17 -18.47
N THR A 185 -2.21 -17.47 -18.96
CA THR A 185 -2.02 -18.43 -20.05
C THR A 185 -2.32 -19.84 -19.62
N THR A 186 -1.89 -20.24 -18.41
CA THR A 186 -2.16 -21.55 -17.81
C THR A 186 -3.67 -21.74 -17.58
N ILE A 187 -4.37 -20.74 -17.07
CA ILE A 187 -5.83 -20.78 -16.90
C ILE A 187 -6.54 -20.96 -18.24
N LYS A 188 -6.13 -20.19 -19.28
CA LYS A 188 -6.70 -20.34 -20.63
C LYS A 188 -6.44 -21.72 -21.24
N ALA A 189 -5.24 -22.28 -20.99
CA ALA A 189 -4.92 -23.62 -21.45
C ALA A 189 -5.80 -24.67 -20.73
N ALA A 190 -5.98 -24.54 -19.42
CA ALA A 190 -6.85 -25.41 -18.64
C ALA A 190 -8.32 -25.31 -19.09
N GLN A 191 -8.83 -24.09 -19.36
CA GLN A 191 -10.18 -23.90 -19.90
C GLN A 191 -10.36 -24.60 -21.25
N LYS A 192 -9.39 -24.49 -22.17
CA LYS A 192 -9.44 -25.21 -23.46
C LYS A 192 -9.32 -26.72 -23.33
N GLN A 193 -8.72 -27.19 -22.24
CA GLN A 193 -8.66 -28.63 -21.97
C GLN A 193 -9.99 -29.17 -21.43
N VAL A 194 -10.67 -28.39 -20.59
CA VAL A 194 -11.99 -28.77 -20.03
C VAL A 194 -13.10 -28.62 -21.07
N ASP A 195 -13.04 -27.56 -21.87
CA ASP A 195 -14.00 -27.29 -22.95
C ASP A 195 -13.24 -27.06 -24.27
N PRO A 196 -12.78 -28.13 -24.92
CA PRO A 196 -11.95 -28.02 -26.12
C PRO A 196 -12.76 -27.55 -27.33
N PRO A 197 -12.17 -26.76 -28.23
CA PRO A 197 -12.78 -26.48 -29.52
C PRO A 197 -13.08 -27.79 -30.25
N LEU A 198 -14.23 -27.84 -30.89
CA LEU A 198 -14.66 -29.02 -31.63
C LEU A 198 -14.27 -28.91 -33.10
N LEU A 199 -13.73 -29.98 -33.65
CA LEU A 199 -13.57 -30.15 -35.08
C LEU A 199 -14.90 -30.71 -35.62
N VAL A 200 -15.58 -29.92 -36.42
CA VAL A 200 -16.86 -30.28 -37.04
C VAL A 200 -16.63 -30.44 -38.53
N PRO A 201 -16.87 -31.61 -39.12
CA PRO A 201 -16.80 -31.79 -40.56
C PRO A 201 -17.79 -30.88 -41.32
N ASP A 202 -17.39 -30.40 -42.49
CA ASP A 202 -18.18 -29.47 -43.31
C ASP A 202 -19.46 -30.11 -43.87
N ASP A 203 -19.47 -31.42 -44.02
CA ASP A 203 -20.60 -32.21 -44.59
C ASP A 203 -21.14 -33.23 -43.58
N GLY A 204 -22.49 -33.27 -43.43
CA GLY A 204 -23.16 -34.41 -42.81
C GLY A 204 -23.65 -34.24 -41.39
N PHE A 205 -23.55 -33.05 -40.79
CA PHE A 205 -24.09 -32.78 -39.45
C PHE A 205 -25.34 -31.91 -39.47
N ILE A 206 -26.24 -32.20 -38.52
CA ILE A 206 -27.47 -31.40 -38.30
C ILE A 206 -27.12 -30.38 -37.17
N LEU A 207 -27.02 -29.14 -37.52
CA LEU A 207 -26.82 -28.04 -36.56
C LEU A 207 -28.16 -27.70 -35.82
N PRO A 208 -28.16 -27.28 -34.57
CA PRO A 208 -26.98 -26.95 -33.72
C PRO A 208 -26.39 -28.14 -32.98
N VAL A 209 -25.05 -28.17 -32.86
CA VAL A 209 -24.34 -29.14 -32.01
C VAL A 209 -24.56 -28.82 -30.54
N ARG A 210 -24.99 -29.83 -29.76
CA ARG A 210 -25.23 -29.68 -28.31
C ARG A 210 -23.98 -30.13 -27.53
N THR A 211 -23.30 -29.20 -26.87
CA THR A 211 -22.09 -29.42 -26.07
C THR A 211 -22.37 -29.62 -24.58
N VAL A 212 -23.64 -29.64 -24.17
CA VAL A 212 -24.02 -29.85 -22.77
C VAL A 212 -23.86 -31.33 -22.36
N PRO A 213 -23.55 -31.63 -21.08
CA PRO A 213 -23.48 -33.00 -20.59
C PRO A 213 -24.75 -33.78 -20.90
N GLY A 214 -24.62 -34.96 -21.52
CA GLY A 214 -25.76 -35.77 -21.95
C GLY A 214 -26.48 -35.31 -23.22
N GLY A 215 -25.96 -34.27 -23.89
CA GLY A 215 -26.54 -33.78 -25.16
C GLY A 215 -26.44 -34.81 -26.29
N LEU A 216 -27.53 -35.08 -26.98
CA LEU A 216 -27.57 -35.94 -28.14
C LEU A 216 -27.25 -35.17 -29.41
N ASN A 217 -26.23 -35.59 -30.14
CA ASN A 217 -25.86 -35.07 -31.44
C ASN A 217 -26.07 -36.12 -32.50
N PHE A 218 -26.88 -35.81 -33.54
CA PHE A 218 -27.18 -36.73 -34.61
C PHE A 218 -26.24 -36.51 -35.80
N TYR A 219 -25.74 -37.59 -36.38
CA TYR A 219 -24.92 -37.56 -37.59
C TYR A 219 -25.46 -38.55 -38.62
N ARG A 220 -25.09 -38.35 -39.88
CA ARG A 220 -25.59 -39.15 -40.99
C ARG A 220 -25.01 -40.58 -40.96
N SER A 221 -25.84 -41.60 -41.00
CA SER A 221 -25.37 -42.96 -41.01
C SER A 221 -24.50 -43.22 -42.28
N GLY A 222 -23.31 -43.82 -42.05
CA GLY A 222 -22.35 -44.16 -43.12
C GLY A 222 -21.22 -43.18 -43.31
N THR A 223 -21.20 -42.02 -42.62
CA THR A 223 -20.06 -41.13 -42.62
C THR A 223 -19.03 -41.60 -41.57
N ARG A 224 -17.75 -41.62 -41.94
CA ARG A 224 -16.64 -41.90 -40.97
C ARG A 224 -16.27 -40.68 -40.11
N ASP A 225 -16.73 -39.51 -40.52
CA ASP A 225 -16.38 -38.26 -39.91
C ASP A 225 -17.22 -38.07 -38.63
N ARG A 226 -16.55 -37.85 -37.53
CA ARG A 226 -17.13 -37.59 -36.21
C ARG A 226 -16.70 -36.22 -35.73
N ILE A 227 -17.51 -35.63 -34.86
CA ILE A 227 -17.09 -34.47 -34.13
C ILE A 227 -16.03 -34.91 -33.12
N GLU A 228 -14.83 -34.38 -33.25
CA GLU A 228 -13.73 -34.71 -32.37
C GLU A 228 -13.25 -33.45 -31.63
N PRO A 229 -12.95 -33.57 -30.31
CA PRO A 229 -12.32 -32.45 -29.61
C PRO A 229 -10.91 -32.21 -30.16
N LEU A 230 -10.58 -30.95 -30.42
CA LEU A 230 -9.21 -30.57 -30.80
C LEU A 230 -8.25 -30.83 -29.63
N ASN A 231 -7.43 -31.85 -29.76
CA ASN A 231 -6.44 -32.18 -28.73
C ASN A 231 -5.26 -31.22 -28.81
N ILE A 232 -5.21 -30.26 -27.90
CA ILE A 232 -4.20 -29.18 -27.86
C ILE A 232 -2.97 -29.59 -27.07
N GLY A 233 -2.84 -30.84 -26.64
CA GLY A 233 -1.63 -31.34 -25.95
C GLY A 233 -1.23 -30.50 -24.73
N ALA A 234 -2.11 -30.37 -23.74
CA ALA A 234 -1.99 -29.39 -22.67
C ALA A 234 -1.05 -29.79 -21.50
N ASN A 235 -0.17 -30.75 -21.67
CA ASN A 235 0.79 -31.11 -20.64
C ASN A 235 2.05 -30.24 -20.80
N ASN A 236 2.10 -29.09 -20.11
CA ASN A 236 3.25 -28.19 -20.14
C ASN A 236 3.95 -28.13 -18.77
N PRO A 237 4.75 -29.15 -18.39
CA PRO A 237 5.49 -29.14 -17.12
C PRO A 237 6.53 -28.01 -17.03
N LEU A 238 7.02 -27.52 -18.17
CA LEU A 238 7.91 -26.38 -18.24
C LEU A 238 7.24 -25.10 -17.73
N GLY A 239 5.97 -24.88 -18.06
CA GLY A 239 5.24 -23.70 -17.62
C GLY A 239 5.07 -23.65 -16.10
N LEU A 240 4.73 -24.77 -15.47
CA LEU A 240 4.59 -24.89 -14.01
C LEU A 240 5.92 -24.68 -13.29
N ASN A 241 7.02 -25.22 -13.82
CA ASN A 241 8.36 -25.01 -13.27
C ASN A 241 8.80 -23.54 -13.34
N MET A 242 8.51 -22.87 -14.44
CA MET A 242 8.82 -21.43 -14.59
C MET A 242 7.98 -20.56 -13.66
N GLU A 243 6.70 -20.89 -13.45
CA GLU A 243 5.85 -20.18 -12.48
C GLU A 243 6.41 -20.31 -11.06
N GLU A 244 6.84 -21.51 -10.65
CA GLU A 244 7.42 -21.74 -9.32
C GLU A 244 8.75 -21.00 -9.14
N GLN A 245 9.60 -20.97 -10.16
CA GLN A 245 10.83 -20.19 -10.13
C GLN A 245 10.54 -18.68 -9.94
N ARG A 246 9.51 -18.13 -10.60
CA ARG A 246 9.10 -16.73 -10.43
C ARG A 246 8.53 -16.47 -9.05
N ARG A 247 7.70 -17.39 -8.51
CA ARG A 247 7.21 -17.29 -7.14
C ARG A 247 8.35 -17.26 -6.12
N ASN A 248 9.35 -18.09 -6.31
CA ASN A 248 10.52 -18.14 -5.42
C ASN A 248 11.35 -16.86 -5.54
N ALA A 249 11.59 -16.33 -6.75
CA ALA A 249 12.28 -15.06 -6.95
C ALA A 249 11.55 -13.88 -6.26
N ILE A 250 10.21 -13.86 -6.33
CA ILE A 250 9.39 -12.87 -5.60
C ILE A 250 9.56 -13.04 -4.09
N ARG A 251 9.46 -14.27 -3.55
CA ARG A 251 9.66 -14.54 -2.11
C ARG A 251 11.04 -14.11 -1.62
N ASP A 252 12.07 -14.35 -2.41
CA ASP A 252 13.45 -13.97 -2.08
C ASP A 252 13.61 -12.44 -2.05
N THR A 253 12.97 -11.72 -2.96
CA THR A 253 12.97 -10.25 -2.97
C THR A 253 12.34 -9.65 -1.71
N PHE A 254 11.37 -10.31 -1.11
CA PHE A 254 10.74 -9.92 0.16
C PHE A 254 11.39 -10.57 1.39
N TYR A 255 12.51 -11.27 1.23
CA TYR A 255 13.24 -11.95 2.31
C TYR A 255 12.42 -12.98 3.10
N VAL A 256 11.32 -13.50 2.53
CA VAL A 256 10.39 -14.41 3.22
C VAL A 256 11.10 -15.67 3.72
N ASN A 257 11.97 -16.26 2.90
CA ASN A 257 12.69 -17.48 3.25
C ASN A 257 13.69 -17.24 4.40
N GLN A 258 14.30 -16.07 4.47
CA GLN A 258 15.24 -15.72 5.55
C GLN A 258 14.51 -15.50 6.88
N LEU A 259 13.36 -14.82 6.86
CA LEU A 259 12.52 -14.62 8.04
C LEU A 259 11.95 -15.94 8.57
N MET A 260 11.55 -16.86 7.69
CA MET A 260 11.08 -18.20 8.10
C MET A 260 12.18 -19.06 8.70
N MET A 261 13.44 -18.93 8.24
CA MET A 261 14.56 -19.67 8.82
C MET A 261 14.90 -19.17 10.23
N GLN A 262 14.81 -17.86 10.48
CA GLN A 262 15.01 -17.31 11.82
C GLN A 262 13.97 -17.81 12.82
N ASN A 263 12.70 -17.82 12.48
CA ASN A 263 11.65 -18.36 13.34
C ASN A 263 11.86 -19.85 13.66
N ARG A 264 12.27 -20.66 12.68
CA ARG A 264 12.60 -22.09 12.92
C ARG A 264 13.76 -22.28 13.88
N SER A 265 14.80 -21.43 13.80
CA SER A 265 15.95 -21.53 14.72
C SER A 265 15.58 -21.14 16.15
N GLU A 266 14.66 -20.21 16.34
CA GLU A 266 14.15 -19.81 17.66
C GLU A 266 13.25 -20.88 18.28
N GLU A 267 12.39 -21.54 17.51
CA GLU A 267 11.57 -22.67 17.98
C GLU A 267 12.46 -23.83 18.44
N HIS A 268 13.46 -24.24 17.67
CA HIS A 268 14.39 -25.30 18.06
C HIS A 268 15.22 -24.95 19.29
N THR A 269 15.63 -23.71 19.47
CA THR A 269 16.35 -23.29 20.70
C THR A 269 15.44 -23.28 21.92
N SER A 270 14.19 -22.92 21.79
CA SER A 270 13.20 -22.97 22.89
C SER A 270 12.83 -24.40 23.28
N GLU A 271 12.70 -25.31 22.32
CA GLU A 271 12.45 -26.75 22.56
C GLU A 271 13.65 -27.40 23.26
N LEU A 272 14.88 -27.15 22.83
CA LEU A 272 16.10 -27.65 23.49
C LEU A 272 16.22 -27.12 24.91
N GLN A 273 15.90 -25.86 25.18
CA GLN A 273 15.91 -25.29 26.53
C GLN A 273 14.82 -25.88 27.42
N SER A 274 13.66 -26.25 26.88
CA SER A 274 12.59 -26.93 27.63
C SER A 274 12.99 -28.36 28.00
N HIS A 275 13.61 -29.11 27.10
CA HIS A 275 14.11 -30.48 27.36
C HIS A 275 15.26 -30.53 28.38
N VAL A 276 16.15 -29.53 28.38
CA VAL A 276 17.21 -29.43 29.39
C VAL A 276 16.67 -29.14 30.78
N ARG A 277 15.59 -28.37 30.90
CA ARG A 277 14.93 -28.11 32.21
C ARG A 277 14.21 -29.31 32.79
N ILE A 278 13.70 -30.22 31.97
CA ILE A 278 13.00 -31.45 32.41
C ILE A 278 14.00 -32.51 32.87
N SER A 279 15.26 -32.47 32.43
CA SER A 279 16.30 -33.41 32.81
C SER A 279 16.96 -33.15 34.18
N TYR A 280 16.67 -32.04 34.84
CA TYR A 280 17.21 -31.63 36.15
C TYR A 280 16.13 -31.54 37.27
N ALA A 281 14.94 -32.10 37.06
CA ALA A 281 13.89 -32.14 38.07
C ALA A 281 13.71 -33.56 38.64
#